data_7bbb56649f84998f2aa52b9252e534dd
#
_entry.id   7bbb56649f84998f2aa52b9252e534dd
#
_cell.length_a   1.000
_cell.length_b   1.000
_cell.length_c   1.000
_cell.angle_alpha   90.00
_cell.angle_beta   90.00
_cell.angle_gamma   90.00
#
_symmetry.space_group_name_H-M   'P 1'
#
loop_
_entity.id
_entity.type
_entity.pdbx_description
1 polymer ?
#
loop_
_entity_poly.entity_id
_entity_poly.type
_entity_poly.pdbx_seq_one_letter_code
_entity_poly.pdbx_strand_id
1 'polypeptide(L)'
;MERAIGIELRKLSNLTCRYFEQQTNKQQIEAVTGTNGWIIGYIAHQEAKGQPVYQRDLEARFGITRSTASKVVSLMMQKGLIEQRSVAEDRRLRRLALTPRAQEVKRLMDEDYRRFETTLRRGFSESELQTLFSLLERLKENLTQMDEKEE
;
A
#
# COMPACT_ATOMS: atom_id res chain seq x y z
N MET A 1 -25.70 24.46 -6.35
CA MET A 1 -24.40 24.37 -5.66
C MET A 1 -23.44 23.60 -6.54
N GLU A 2 -22.33 24.20 -6.88
CA GLU A 2 -21.31 23.55 -7.72
C GLU A 2 -20.69 22.37 -6.95
N ARG A 3 -20.55 21.22 -7.63
CA ARG A 3 -19.94 20.02 -7.03
C ARG A 3 -18.44 20.25 -6.86
N ALA A 4 -17.94 20.20 -5.64
CA ALA A 4 -16.52 20.35 -5.34
C ALA A 4 -15.78 19.01 -5.48
N ILE A 5 -14.76 18.96 -6.33
CA ILE A 5 -13.94 17.75 -6.58
C ILE A 5 -13.36 17.21 -5.26
N GLY A 6 -12.81 18.07 -4.41
CA GLY A 6 -12.22 17.65 -3.13
C GLY A 6 -13.22 16.97 -2.19
N ILE A 7 -14.49 17.39 -2.20
CA ILE A 7 -15.56 16.77 -1.41
C ILE A 7 -15.86 15.36 -1.97
N GLU A 8 -15.95 15.23 -3.28
CA GLU A 8 -16.22 13.93 -3.92
C GLU A 8 -15.07 12.94 -3.69
N LEU A 9 -13.83 13.39 -3.78
CA LEU A 9 -12.64 12.56 -3.46
C LEU A 9 -12.66 12.09 -2.01
N ARG A 10 -13.02 12.97 -1.05
CA ARG A 10 -13.14 12.59 0.36
C ARG A 10 -14.25 11.57 0.59
N LYS A 11 -15.41 11.76 -0.04
CA LYS A 11 -16.51 10.78 0.04
C LYS A 11 -16.10 9.42 -0.49
N LEU A 12 -15.42 9.37 -1.65
CA LEU A 12 -14.91 8.13 -2.22
C LEU A 12 -13.89 7.46 -1.30
N SER A 13 -12.97 8.23 -0.73
CA SER A 13 -12.01 7.71 0.25
C SER A 13 -12.71 7.07 1.46
N ASN A 14 -13.71 7.74 2.02
CA ASN A 14 -14.48 7.21 3.15
C ASN A 14 -15.25 5.93 2.78
N LEU A 15 -15.84 5.89 1.58
CA LEU A 15 -16.52 4.69 1.09
C LEU A 15 -15.56 3.52 0.89
N THR A 16 -14.38 3.78 0.35
CA THR A 16 -13.29 2.81 0.20
C THR A 16 -12.89 2.21 1.56
N CYS A 17 -12.65 3.06 2.56
CA CYS A 17 -12.33 2.60 3.92
C CYS A 17 -13.42 1.70 4.48
N ARG A 18 -14.69 2.12 4.41
CA ARG A 18 -15.83 1.30 4.88
C ARG A 18 -15.93 -0.03 4.14
N TYR A 19 -15.68 -0.04 2.83
CA TYR A 19 -15.70 -1.28 2.06
C TYR A 19 -14.71 -2.29 2.61
N PHE A 20 -13.45 -1.89 2.82
CA PHE A 20 -12.43 -2.79 3.35
C PHE A 20 -12.69 -3.21 4.80
N GLU A 21 -13.30 -2.36 5.61
CA GLU A 21 -13.70 -2.72 6.97
C GLU A 21 -14.75 -3.84 7.03
N GLN A 22 -15.54 -4.02 5.99
CA GLN A 22 -16.58 -5.04 5.89
C GLN A 22 -16.09 -6.34 5.23
N GLN A 23 -14.83 -6.41 4.77
CA GLN A 23 -14.34 -7.61 4.10
C GLN A 23 -14.11 -8.77 5.06
N THR A 24 -14.38 -9.97 4.56
CA THR A 24 -14.27 -11.21 5.35
C THR A 24 -12.85 -11.48 5.83
N ASN A 25 -11.86 -11.13 5.01
CA ASN A 25 -10.45 -11.40 5.30
C ASN A 25 -9.83 -10.39 6.27
N LYS A 26 -10.48 -9.25 6.53
CA LYS A 26 -9.92 -8.19 7.37
C LYS A 26 -9.49 -8.70 8.75
N GLN A 27 -10.37 -9.45 9.45
CA GLN A 27 -10.07 -9.96 10.77
C GLN A 27 -8.90 -10.94 10.76
N GLN A 28 -8.81 -11.80 9.74
CA GLN A 28 -7.69 -12.73 9.60
C GLN A 28 -6.38 -11.99 9.34
N ILE A 29 -6.39 -10.99 8.48
CA ILE A 29 -5.22 -10.16 8.18
C ILE A 29 -4.77 -9.44 9.45
N GLU A 30 -5.66 -8.74 10.14
CA GLU A 30 -5.33 -8.00 11.36
C GLU A 30 -4.90 -8.89 12.52
N ALA A 31 -5.46 -10.09 12.66
CA ALA A 31 -5.04 -11.05 13.67
C ALA A 31 -3.56 -11.43 13.53
N VAL A 32 -3.05 -11.46 12.31
CA VAL A 32 -1.65 -11.80 12.01
C VAL A 32 -0.76 -10.56 12.00
N THR A 33 -1.19 -9.49 11.34
CA THR A 33 -0.36 -8.30 11.07
C THR A 33 -0.56 -7.16 12.08
N GLY A 34 -1.65 -7.17 12.85
CA GLY A 34 -2.08 -5.98 13.58
C GLY A 34 -2.38 -4.84 12.61
N THR A 35 -1.95 -3.63 12.96
CA THR A 35 -2.14 -2.43 12.12
C THR A 35 -1.05 -2.26 11.05
N ASN A 36 -0.11 -3.19 10.94
CA ASN A 36 1.08 -3.05 10.08
C ASN A 36 1.01 -3.83 8.76
N GLY A 37 -0.17 -4.28 8.36
CA GLY A 37 -0.37 -5.01 7.10
C GLY A 37 0.09 -4.26 5.84
N TRP A 38 0.07 -2.93 5.87
CA TRP A 38 0.53 -2.07 4.78
C TRP A 38 1.99 -2.33 4.36
N ILE A 39 2.85 -2.76 5.28
CA ILE A 39 4.25 -3.13 4.99
C ILE A 39 4.32 -4.32 4.05
N ILE A 40 3.49 -5.33 4.28
CA ILE A 40 3.43 -6.53 3.43
C ILE A 40 3.08 -6.14 1.99
N GLY A 41 2.07 -5.32 1.82
CA GLY A 41 1.66 -4.82 0.50
C GLY A 41 2.78 -4.07 -0.21
N TYR A 42 3.46 -3.19 0.50
CA TYR A 42 4.57 -2.41 -0.05
C TYR A 42 5.76 -3.29 -0.45
N ILE A 43 6.23 -4.16 0.43
CA ILE A 43 7.36 -5.05 0.13
C ILE A 43 7.02 -5.95 -1.05
N ALA A 44 5.83 -6.56 -1.07
CA ALA A 44 5.39 -7.41 -2.17
C ALA A 44 5.37 -6.67 -3.51
N HIS A 45 4.90 -5.42 -3.51
CA HIS A 45 4.87 -4.58 -4.71
C HIS A 45 6.28 -4.30 -5.24
N GLN A 46 7.22 -4.00 -4.37
CA GLN A 46 8.61 -3.76 -4.75
C GLN A 46 9.32 -5.04 -5.20
N GLU A 47 9.09 -6.16 -4.51
CA GLU A 47 9.64 -7.47 -4.92
C GLU A 47 9.16 -7.88 -6.32
N ALA A 48 7.90 -7.63 -6.65
CA ALA A 48 7.35 -7.89 -7.99
C ALA A 48 8.04 -7.07 -9.09
N LYS A 49 8.62 -5.92 -8.75
CA LYS A 49 9.42 -5.07 -9.64
C LYS A 49 10.91 -5.41 -9.62
N GLY A 50 11.33 -6.41 -8.85
CA GLY A 50 12.74 -6.72 -8.64
C GLY A 50 13.50 -5.66 -7.84
N GLN A 51 12.80 -4.81 -7.09
CA GLN A 51 13.39 -3.74 -6.28
C GLN A 51 13.57 -4.20 -4.83
N PRO A 52 14.79 -4.15 -4.27
CA PRO A 52 15.01 -4.47 -2.87
C PRO A 52 14.40 -3.40 -1.97
N VAL A 53 13.93 -3.80 -0.79
CA VAL A 53 13.38 -2.91 0.23
C VAL A 53 14.27 -2.91 1.45
N TYR A 54 14.60 -1.72 1.93
CA TYR A 54 15.36 -1.48 3.16
C TYR A 54 14.49 -0.70 4.15
N GLN A 55 14.88 -0.68 5.42
CA GLN A 55 14.15 0.08 6.43
C GLN A 55 14.01 1.56 6.06
N ARG A 56 15.07 2.18 5.51
CA ARG A 56 15.03 3.57 5.04
C ARG A 56 13.94 3.85 3.99
N ASP A 57 13.61 2.84 3.19
CA ASP A 57 12.56 2.98 2.17
C ASP A 57 11.17 3.07 2.82
N LEU A 58 10.97 2.34 3.93
CA LEU A 58 9.75 2.46 4.73
C LEU A 58 9.64 3.83 5.39
N GLU A 59 10.76 4.36 5.91
CA GLU A 59 10.82 5.71 6.50
C GLU A 59 10.40 6.76 5.49
N ALA A 60 10.99 6.71 4.29
CA ALA A 60 10.70 7.67 3.22
C ALA A 60 9.28 7.52 2.66
N ARG A 61 8.84 6.27 2.40
CA ARG A 61 7.53 6.01 1.77
C ARG A 61 6.36 6.39 2.66
N PHE A 62 6.48 6.18 3.96
CA PHE A 62 5.38 6.36 4.91
C PHE A 62 5.55 7.56 5.84
N GLY A 63 6.62 8.33 5.67
CA GLY A 63 6.87 9.51 6.49
C GLY A 63 7.03 9.20 7.98
N ILE A 64 7.62 8.05 8.32
CA ILE A 64 7.84 7.62 9.69
C ILE A 64 9.29 7.81 10.12
N THR A 65 9.51 7.95 11.41
CA THR A 65 10.86 8.10 11.96
C THR A 65 11.63 6.78 11.89
N ARG A 66 12.96 6.85 11.94
CA ARG A 66 13.85 5.68 12.03
C ARG A 66 13.48 4.79 13.22
N SER A 67 13.19 5.39 14.35
CA SER A 67 12.78 4.67 15.57
C SER A 67 11.48 3.90 15.36
N THR A 68 10.48 4.53 14.76
CA THR A 68 9.19 3.89 14.43
C THR A 68 9.38 2.74 13.43
N ALA A 69 10.13 2.97 12.36
CA ALA A 69 10.41 1.96 11.35
C ALA A 69 11.13 0.74 11.97
N SER A 70 12.12 0.97 12.81
CA SER A 70 12.86 -0.09 13.51
C SER A 70 11.93 -0.95 14.40
N LYS A 71 11.04 -0.31 15.16
CA LYS A 71 10.05 -1.03 16.00
C LYS A 71 9.08 -1.86 15.17
N VAL A 72 8.58 -1.31 14.09
CA VAL A 72 7.63 -2.00 13.20
C VAL A 72 8.31 -3.19 12.52
N VAL A 73 9.51 -3.02 11.98
CA VAL A 73 10.29 -4.11 11.36
C VAL A 73 10.55 -5.22 12.38
N SER A 74 11.01 -4.88 13.60
CA SER A 74 11.24 -5.85 14.66
C SER A 74 9.98 -6.64 15.03
N LEU A 75 8.84 -5.96 15.13
CA LEU A 75 7.56 -6.60 15.43
C LEU A 75 7.13 -7.56 14.32
N MET A 76 7.29 -7.15 13.06
CA MET A 76 6.95 -8.00 11.92
C MET A 76 7.90 -9.21 11.79
N MET A 77 9.17 -9.05 12.17
CA MET A 77 10.11 -10.17 12.27
C MET A 77 9.72 -11.14 13.37
N GLN A 78 9.34 -10.65 14.56
CA GLN A 78 8.84 -11.50 15.66
C GLN A 78 7.60 -12.30 15.27
N LYS A 79 6.72 -11.72 14.46
CA LYS A 79 5.53 -12.39 13.95
C LYS A 79 5.84 -13.38 12.81
N GLY A 80 7.08 -13.47 12.37
CA GLY A 80 7.49 -14.33 11.28
C GLY A 80 6.97 -13.92 9.91
N LEU A 81 6.74 -12.63 9.68
CA LEU A 81 6.20 -12.08 8.43
C LEU A 81 7.29 -11.46 7.54
N ILE A 82 8.34 -10.94 8.15
CA ILE A 82 9.49 -10.34 7.48
C ILE A 82 10.76 -11.02 7.98
N GLU A 83 11.72 -11.19 7.08
CA GLU A 83 13.09 -11.56 7.39
C GLU A 83 14.06 -10.53 6.83
N GLN A 84 15.20 -10.39 7.46
CA GLN A 84 16.30 -9.58 6.96
C GLN A 84 17.31 -10.47 6.26
N ARG A 85 17.69 -10.10 5.05
CA ARG A 85 18.71 -10.78 4.27
C ARG A 85 19.92 -9.88 4.07
N SER A 86 21.12 -10.44 4.25
CA SER A 86 22.36 -9.73 3.94
C SER A 86 22.47 -9.49 2.43
N VAL A 87 23.00 -8.34 2.06
CA VAL A 87 23.33 -8.01 0.66
C VAL A 87 24.79 -8.40 0.42
N ALA A 88 25.07 -9.17 -0.65
CA ALA A 88 26.40 -9.67 -0.96
C ALA A 88 27.45 -8.56 -1.15
N GLU A 89 27.03 -7.39 -1.63
CA GLU A 89 27.88 -6.24 -1.96
C GLU A 89 28.18 -5.36 -0.74
N ASP A 90 27.30 -5.32 0.26
CA ASP A 90 27.50 -4.58 1.51
C ASP A 90 26.83 -5.30 2.68
N ARG A 91 27.65 -5.87 3.57
CA ARG A 91 27.18 -6.59 4.77
C ARG A 91 26.45 -5.71 5.79
N ARG A 92 26.54 -4.38 5.67
CA ARG A 92 25.83 -3.42 6.52
C ARG A 92 24.38 -3.24 6.11
N LEU A 93 24.07 -3.50 4.85
CA LEU A 93 22.72 -3.41 4.31
C LEU A 93 21.95 -4.69 4.60
N ARG A 94 20.74 -4.52 5.13
CA ARG A 94 19.80 -5.60 5.44
C ARG A 94 18.55 -5.41 4.60
N ARG A 95 18.41 -6.24 3.58
CA ARG A 95 17.21 -6.25 2.77
C ARG A 95 16.05 -6.89 3.53
N LEU A 96 14.89 -6.25 3.50
CA LEU A 96 13.64 -6.80 4.04
C LEU A 96 12.99 -7.70 2.97
N ALA A 97 12.60 -8.90 3.35
CA ALA A 97 11.93 -9.83 2.47
C ALA A 97 10.72 -10.45 3.17
N LEU A 98 9.69 -10.77 2.41
CA LEU A 98 8.51 -11.45 2.93
C LEU A 98 8.80 -12.94 3.16
N THR A 99 8.29 -13.47 4.26
CA THR A 99 8.29 -14.90 4.55
C THR A 99 7.15 -15.62 3.80
N PRO A 100 7.16 -16.97 3.71
CA PRO A 100 6.01 -17.72 3.18
C PRO A 100 4.70 -17.42 3.91
N ARG A 101 4.76 -17.18 5.23
CA ARG A 101 3.59 -16.77 6.02
C ARG A 101 3.03 -15.43 5.57
N ALA A 102 3.90 -14.46 5.29
CA ALA A 102 3.49 -13.17 4.76
C ALA A 102 2.90 -13.26 3.35
N GLN A 103 3.38 -14.18 2.52
CA GLN A 103 2.80 -14.43 1.20
C GLN A 103 1.35 -14.90 1.29
N GLU A 104 1.01 -15.71 2.28
CA GLU A 104 -0.37 -16.15 2.51
C GLU A 104 -1.27 -14.97 2.92
N VAL A 105 -0.79 -14.09 3.81
CA VAL A 105 -1.49 -12.85 4.16
C VAL A 105 -1.68 -11.95 2.93
N LYS A 106 -0.64 -11.83 2.10
CA LYS A 106 -0.71 -11.08 0.84
C LYS A 106 -1.77 -11.64 -0.10
N ARG A 107 -1.92 -12.95 -0.19
CA ARG A 107 -2.96 -13.59 -1.00
C ARG A 107 -4.36 -13.17 -0.55
N LEU A 108 -4.62 -13.14 0.75
CA LEU A 108 -5.89 -12.67 1.30
C LEU A 108 -6.15 -11.18 0.98
N MET A 109 -5.13 -10.35 1.10
CA MET A 109 -5.20 -8.94 0.73
C MET A 109 -5.53 -8.76 -0.75
N ASP A 110 -4.90 -9.54 -1.62
CA ASP A 110 -5.15 -9.51 -3.06
C ASP A 110 -6.56 -9.97 -3.45
N GLU A 111 -7.12 -10.93 -2.72
CA GLU A 111 -8.51 -11.35 -2.90
C GLU A 111 -9.48 -10.21 -2.59
N ASP A 112 -9.28 -9.53 -1.46
CA ASP A 112 -10.10 -8.38 -1.07
C ASP A 112 -9.98 -7.25 -2.09
N TYR A 113 -8.77 -6.97 -2.55
CA TYR A 113 -8.52 -5.93 -3.54
C TYR A 113 -9.16 -6.25 -4.90
N ARG A 114 -9.09 -7.49 -5.36
CA ARG A 114 -9.75 -7.92 -6.61
C ARG A 114 -11.28 -7.78 -6.54
N ARG A 115 -11.89 -8.12 -5.41
CA ARG A 115 -13.32 -7.91 -5.20
C ARG A 115 -13.68 -6.43 -5.22
N PHE A 116 -12.86 -5.60 -4.62
CA PHE A 116 -13.02 -4.15 -4.64
C PHE A 116 -12.95 -3.59 -6.06
N GLU A 117 -11.93 -3.96 -6.83
CA GLU A 117 -11.78 -3.55 -8.23
C GLU A 117 -12.98 -3.97 -9.09
N THR A 118 -13.45 -5.20 -8.92
CA THR A 118 -14.66 -5.68 -9.63
C THR A 118 -15.87 -4.84 -9.27
N THR A 119 -16.02 -4.46 -8.03
CA THR A 119 -17.12 -3.60 -7.57
C THR A 119 -17.03 -2.20 -8.16
N LEU A 120 -15.85 -1.61 -8.18
CA LEU A 120 -15.63 -0.28 -8.75
C LEU A 120 -15.90 -0.23 -10.24
N ARG A 121 -15.55 -1.27 -10.98
CA ARG A 121 -15.68 -1.33 -12.45
C ARG A 121 -17.09 -1.61 -12.93
N ARG A 122 -17.97 -2.01 -12.04
CA ARG A 122 -19.35 -2.40 -12.39
C ARG A 122 -20.07 -1.27 -13.12
N GLY A 123 -20.60 -1.56 -14.31
CA GLY A 123 -21.39 -0.63 -15.11
C GLY A 123 -20.58 0.35 -15.96
N PHE A 124 -19.25 0.29 -15.89
CA PHE A 124 -18.38 1.10 -16.77
C PHE A 124 -17.94 0.32 -18.00
N SER A 125 -17.95 0.99 -19.17
CA SER A 125 -17.30 0.49 -20.37
C SER A 125 -15.79 0.67 -20.29
N GLU A 126 -15.04 -0.03 -21.12
CA GLU A 126 -13.58 0.11 -21.19
C GLU A 126 -13.16 1.55 -21.52
N SER A 127 -13.86 2.20 -22.44
CA SER A 127 -13.57 3.59 -22.82
C SER A 127 -13.85 4.58 -21.69
N GLU A 128 -14.89 4.35 -20.89
CA GLU A 128 -15.17 5.17 -19.69
C GLU A 128 -14.10 4.99 -18.63
N LEU A 129 -13.60 3.77 -18.42
CA LEU A 129 -12.50 3.51 -17.49
C LEU A 129 -11.19 4.18 -17.95
N GLN A 130 -10.87 4.12 -19.23
CA GLN A 130 -9.71 4.83 -19.79
C GLN A 130 -9.81 6.34 -19.57
N THR A 131 -10.98 6.91 -19.80
CA THR A 131 -11.24 8.33 -19.55
C THR A 131 -11.08 8.66 -18.07
N LEU A 132 -11.63 7.84 -17.18
CA LEU A 132 -11.50 8.01 -15.73
C LEU A 132 -10.03 8.01 -15.30
N PHE A 133 -9.24 7.03 -15.76
CA PHE A 133 -7.82 6.97 -15.43
C PHE A 133 -7.05 8.20 -15.93
N SER A 134 -7.33 8.65 -17.15
CA SER A 134 -6.72 9.87 -17.70
C SER A 134 -7.03 11.11 -16.85
N LEU A 135 -8.29 11.26 -16.41
CA LEU A 135 -8.69 12.37 -15.55
C LEU A 135 -8.07 12.30 -14.16
N LEU A 136 -7.95 11.10 -13.58
CA LEU A 136 -7.27 10.90 -12.30
C LEU A 136 -5.78 11.25 -12.38
N GLU A 137 -5.09 10.90 -13.48
CA GLU A 137 -3.70 11.31 -13.68
C GLU A 137 -3.56 12.83 -13.72
N ARG A 138 -4.43 13.53 -14.44
CA ARG A 138 -4.42 15.01 -14.47
C ARG A 138 -4.63 15.62 -13.09
N LEU A 139 -5.51 15.04 -12.26
CA LEU A 139 -5.68 15.49 -10.87
C LEU A 139 -4.42 15.29 -10.03
N LYS A 140 -3.73 14.15 -10.19
CA LYS A 140 -2.46 13.88 -9.51
C LYS A 140 -1.37 14.88 -9.93
N GLU A 141 -1.23 15.11 -11.23
CA GLU A 141 -0.27 16.09 -11.77
C GLU A 141 -0.50 17.49 -11.19
N ASN A 142 -1.76 17.94 -11.10
CA ASN A 142 -2.08 19.24 -10.51
C ASN A 142 -1.68 19.33 -9.03
N LEU A 143 -1.81 18.24 -8.26
CA LEU A 143 -1.44 18.21 -6.86
C LEU A 143 0.09 18.13 -6.66
N THR A 144 0.78 17.35 -7.47
CA THR A 144 2.25 17.20 -7.34
C THR A 144 3.03 18.45 -7.77
N GLN A 145 2.51 19.22 -8.74
CA GLN A 145 3.14 20.50 -9.14
C GLN A 145 3.11 21.59 -8.05
N MET A 146 2.33 21.42 -7.01
CA MET A 146 2.31 22.35 -5.87
C MET A 146 3.55 22.19 -4.99
N ASP A 147 4.06 20.97 -4.87
CA ASP A 147 5.22 20.65 -4.02
C ASP A 147 6.55 21.22 -4.60
N GLU A 148 6.62 21.41 -5.92
CA GLU A 148 7.81 21.96 -6.60
C GLU A 148 7.91 23.50 -6.56
N LYS A 149 6.87 24.20 -6.11
CA LYS A 149 6.86 25.68 -6.08
C LYS A 149 7.15 26.28 -4.70
N GLU A 150 7.30 25.46 -3.68
CA GLU A 150 7.61 25.90 -2.31
C GLU A 150 9.10 25.70 -1.93
N GLU A 151 9.98 25.28 -2.85
CA GLU A 151 11.44 25.32 -2.74
C GLU A 151 11.99 26.55 -3.50
#